data_e0b442a69c8ce117dcddee3f0909a8b7
#
_entry.id   e0b442a69c8ce117dcddee3f0909a8b7
#
_cell.length_a   1.000
_cell.length_b   1.000
_cell.length_c   1.000
_cell.angle_alpha   90.00
_cell.angle_beta   90.00
_cell.angle_gamma   90.00
#
_symmetry.space_group_name_H-M   'P 1'
#
loop_
_entity.id
_entity.type
_entity.pdbx_description
1 polymer ?
#
loop_
_entity_poly.entity_id
_entity_poly.type
_entity_poly.pdbx_seq_one_letter_code
_entity_poly.pdbx_strand_id
1 'polypeptide(L)'
;MLQSIGEITTLLGQTLAALPLLWRQRDKVAEQFFEIGNASLFLVCLISFFLGGVLSLQTGPILAERGMAAVIGSVIGNSMVKEIAPVMISMLLAGRVGSAMAAELGSMRVYQEIDALRTMNISPVHFLVLPRLSAIVIALPLLVVVAILAGWFGGAVVAATNPRVGLSFEGYFFSLREGLVTWDVANGLIKSVVFATVIGLVSCHQGLSTVGGPRGIGRAVTQAVVVSLSMILILDYFLTRFLMNFD
;
A
#
# COMPACT_ATOMS: atom_id res chain seq x y z
N MET A 1 -19.09 0.59 -16.10
CA MET A 1 -18.37 -0.30 -15.18
C MET A 1 -17.60 -1.42 -15.90
N LEU A 2 -18.26 -2.27 -16.73
CA LEU A 2 -17.57 -3.32 -17.51
C LEU A 2 -16.51 -2.75 -18.50
N GLN A 3 -16.82 -1.63 -19.13
CA GLN A 3 -15.90 -0.94 -20.05
C GLN A 3 -14.63 -0.45 -19.33
N SER A 4 -14.79 0.14 -18.13
CA SER A 4 -13.65 0.61 -17.33
C SER A 4 -12.74 -0.56 -16.85
N ILE A 5 -13.33 -1.72 -16.56
CA ILE A 5 -12.55 -2.93 -16.20
C ILE A 5 -11.73 -3.40 -17.41
N GLY A 6 -12.33 -3.40 -18.61
CA GLY A 6 -11.63 -3.73 -19.85
C GLY A 6 -10.48 -2.77 -20.15
N GLU A 7 -10.67 -1.48 -19.92
CA GLU A 7 -9.63 -0.46 -20.14
C GLU A 7 -8.47 -0.61 -19.13
N ILE A 8 -8.76 -0.91 -17.85
CA ILE A 8 -7.74 -1.18 -16.83
C ILE A 8 -6.95 -2.45 -17.15
N THR A 9 -7.62 -3.51 -17.61
CA THR A 9 -6.92 -4.75 -18.01
C THR A 9 -6.04 -4.57 -19.25
N THR A 10 -6.49 -3.78 -20.22
CA THR A 10 -5.65 -3.43 -21.39
C THR A 10 -4.46 -2.56 -20.98
N LEU A 11 -4.65 -1.62 -20.04
CA LEU A 11 -3.58 -0.80 -19.50
C LEU A 11 -2.53 -1.65 -18.76
N LEU A 12 -2.97 -2.63 -17.98
CA LEU A 12 -2.11 -3.60 -17.32
C LEU A 12 -1.29 -4.41 -18.36
N GLY A 13 -1.94 -4.93 -19.39
CA GLY A 13 -1.27 -5.67 -20.45
C GLY A 13 -0.22 -4.84 -21.18
N GLN A 14 -0.54 -3.59 -21.53
CA GLN A 14 0.39 -2.66 -22.16
C GLN A 14 1.58 -2.32 -21.25
N THR A 15 1.33 -2.16 -19.96
CA THR A 15 2.39 -1.85 -19.00
C THR A 15 3.30 -3.03 -18.76
N LEU A 16 2.75 -4.26 -18.68
CA LEU A 16 3.55 -5.50 -18.59
C LEU A 16 4.39 -5.72 -19.84
N ALA A 17 3.86 -5.48 -21.02
CA ALA A 17 4.62 -5.56 -22.29
C ALA A 17 5.75 -4.53 -22.36
N ALA A 18 5.61 -3.41 -21.64
CA ALA A 18 6.60 -2.33 -21.57
C ALA A 18 7.68 -2.53 -20.49
N LEU A 19 7.59 -3.57 -19.64
CA LEU A 19 8.57 -3.83 -18.58
C LEU A 19 10.04 -3.82 -19.04
N PRO A 20 10.42 -4.34 -20.21
CA PRO A 20 11.80 -4.27 -20.68
C PRO A 20 12.33 -2.84 -20.87
N LEU A 21 11.43 -1.85 -21.06
CA LEU A 21 11.80 -0.44 -21.19
C LEU A 21 12.15 0.22 -19.85
N LEU A 22 11.87 -0.42 -18.72
CA LEU A 22 12.19 0.10 -17.35
C LEU A 22 13.68 0.40 -17.20
N TRP A 23 14.56 -0.46 -17.72
CA TRP A 23 16.00 -0.25 -17.68
C TRP A 23 16.43 1.10 -18.31
N ARG A 24 15.70 1.52 -19.33
CA ARG A 24 15.96 2.78 -20.05
C ARG A 24 15.36 3.99 -19.34
N GLN A 25 14.41 3.77 -18.40
CA GLN A 25 13.70 4.82 -17.67
C GLN A 25 13.97 4.77 -16.16
N ARG A 26 15.03 4.09 -15.75
CA ARG A 26 15.40 3.90 -14.34
C ARG A 26 15.46 5.21 -13.54
N ASP A 27 15.94 6.30 -14.16
CA ASP A 27 16.11 7.58 -13.50
C ASP A 27 14.73 8.19 -13.12
N LYS A 28 13.72 8.07 -14.00
CA LYS A 28 12.35 8.48 -13.72
C LYS A 28 11.68 7.62 -12.65
N VAL A 29 11.93 6.30 -12.69
CA VAL A 29 11.42 5.38 -11.67
C VAL A 29 12.05 5.70 -10.33
N ALA A 30 13.34 5.98 -10.27
CA ALA A 30 14.04 6.35 -9.04
C ALA A 30 13.53 7.67 -8.47
N GLU A 31 13.28 8.67 -9.31
CA GLU A 31 12.71 9.97 -8.91
C GLU A 31 11.32 9.78 -8.30
N GLN A 32 10.41 9.07 -8.99
CA GLN A 32 9.07 8.77 -8.50
C GLN A 32 9.11 7.91 -7.22
N PHE A 33 9.99 6.93 -7.15
CA PHE A 33 10.20 6.10 -5.96
C PHE A 33 10.63 6.94 -4.76
N PHE A 34 11.60 7.83 -4.95
CA PHE A 34 12.09 8.71 -3.89
C PHE A 34 11.00 9.67 -3.41
N GLU A 35 10.23 10.24 -4.33
CA GLU A 35 9.11 11.12 -4.00
C GLU A 35 8.04 10.40 -3.19
N ILE A 36 7.59 9.22 -3.64
CA ILE A 36 6.61 8.39 -2.93
C ILE A 36 7.13 8.00 -1.55
N GLY A 37 8.36 7.49 -1.48
CA GLY A 37 8.98 6.99 -0.26
C GLY A 37 9.18 8.08 0.77
N ASN A 38 9.94 9.11 0.43
CA ASN A 38 10.31 10.19 1.35
C ASN A 38 9.07 10.95 1.87
N ALA A 39 8.15 11.26 0.96
CA ALA A 39 6.95 11.98 1.33
C ALA A 39 6.00 11.16 2.22
N SER A 40 6.01 9.81 2.16
CA SER A 40 5.11 8.95 2.93
C SER A 40 5.72 8.37 4.19
N LEU A 41 7.06 8.28 4.28
CA LEU A 41 7.77 7.55 5.33
C LEU A 41 7.38 8.00 6.75
N PHE A 42 7.41 9.30 7.01
CA PHE A 42 7.06 9.83 8.33
C PHE A 42 5.63 9.47 8.74
N LEU A 43 4.68 9.64 7.83
CA LEU A 43 3.27 9.35 8.08
C LEU A 43 3.03 7.85 8.30
N VAL A 44 3.70 7.00 7.51
CA VAL A 44 3.67 5.54 7.65
C VAL A 44 4.20 5.12 9.03
N CYS A 45 5.36 5.63 9.44
CA CYS A 45 5.92 5.34 10.77
C CYS A 45 4.98 5.77 11.89
N LEU A 46 4.45 7.00 11.80
CA LEU A 46 3.56 7.55 12.82
C LEU A 46 2.29 6.72 12.98
N ILE A 47 1.59 6.47 11.88
CA ILE A 47 0.32 5.72 11.91
C ILE A 47 0.57 4.29 12.40
N SER A 48 1.59 3.62 11.89
CA SER A 48 1.87 2.22 12.25
C SER A 48 2.29 2.08 13.71
N PHE A 49 3.06 3.01 14.24
CA PHE A 49 3.43 3.04 15.66
C PHE A 49 2.17 3.09 16.55
N PHE A 50 1.26 4.01 16.27
CA PHE A 50 0.03 4.12 17.05
C PHE A 50 -0.92 2.94 16.82
N LEU A 51 -1.01 2.38 15.63
CA LEU A 51 -1.81 1.17 15.36
C LEU A 51 -1.33 -0.01 16.20
N GLY A 52 -0.01 -0.28 16.22
CA GLY A 52 0.55 -1.33 17.06
C GLY A 52 0.32 -1.07 18.55
N GLY A 53 0.44 0.19 18.97
CA GLY A 53 0.11 0.62 20.35
C GLY A 53 -1.35 0.39 20.71
N VAL A 54 -2.29 0.78 19.84
CA VAL A 54 -3.74 0.58 20.05
C VAL A 54 -4.08 -0.91 20.12
N LEU A 55 -3.50 -1.73 19.26
CA LEU A 55 -3.68 -3.18 19.33
C LEU A 55 -3.21 -3.73 20.67
N SER A 56 -2.05 -3.29 21.15
CA SER A 56 -1.52 -3.70 22.45
C SER A 56 -2.41 -3.24 23.61
N LEU A 57 -2.99 -2.04 23.53
CA LEU A 57 -3.93 -1.55 24.53
C LEU A 57 -5.23 -2.35 24.58
N GLN A 58 -5.74 -2.79 23.42
CA GLN A 58 -7.01 -3.51 23.33
C GLN A 58 -6.86 -4.99 23.67
N THR A 59 -5.86 -5.66 23.07
CA THR A 59 -5.70 -7.11 23.21
C THR A 59 -4.88 -7.50 24.44
N GLY A 60 -3.94 -6.67 24.85
CA GLY A 60 -3.01 -6.94 25.94
C GLY A 60 -3.70 -7.29 27.27
N PRO A 61 -4.56 -6.44 27.82
CA PRO A 61 -5.27 -6.72 29.07
C PRO A 61 -6.15 -7.98 28.99
N ILE A 62 -6.84 -8.19 27.86
CA ILE A 62 -7.71 -9.37 27.68
C ILE A 62 -6.93 -10.67 27.72
N LEU A 63 -5.75 -10.71 27.09
CA LEU A 63 -4.87 -11.88 27.10
C LEU A 63 -4.21 -12.07 28.47
N ALA A 64 -3.80 -10.99 29.11
CA ALA A 64 -3.18 -11.04 30.43
C ALA A 64 -4.17 -11.57 31.50
N GLU A 65 -5.42 -11.13 31.53
CA GLU A 65 -6.47 -11.61 32.41
C GLU A 65 -6.75 -13.13 32.24
N ARG A 66 -6.50 -13.66 31.05
CA ARG A 66 -6.61 -15.09 30.75
C ARG A 66 -5.33 -15.88 31.04
N GLY A 67 -4.32 -15.28 31.61
CA GLY A 67 -3.01 -15.90 31.87
C GLY A 67 -2.15 -16.12 30.62
N MET A 68 -2.50 -15.47 29.50
CA MET A 68 -1.84 -15.62 28.20
C MET A 68 -0.97 -14.40 27.85
N ALA A 69 -0.41 -13.72 28.83
CA ALA A 69 0.43 -12.54 28.59
C ALA A 69 1.65 -12.86 27.71
N ALA A 70 2.19 -14.08 27.81
CA ALA A 70 3.37 -14.51 27.04
C ALA A 70 3.15 -14.53 25.51
N VAL A 71 1.92 -14.59 25.01
CA VAL A 71 1.64 -14.64 23.55
C VAL A 71 1.23 -13.29 22.94
N ILE A 72 1.21 -12.22 23.72
CA ILE A 72 0.76 -10.89 23.25
C ILE A 72 1.61 -10.41 22.06
N GLY A 73 2.94 -10.56 22.14
CA GLY A 73 3.85 -10.17 21.06
C GLY A 73 3.58 -10.89 19.75
N SER A 74 3.35 -12.21 19.82
CA SER A 74 3.06 -13.01 18.62
C SER A 74 1.71 -12.67 18.00
N VAL A 75 0.66 -12.47 18.80
CA VAL A 75 -0.67 -12.11 18.30
C VAL A 75 -0.65 -10.75 17.60
N ILE A 76 -0.06 -9.74 18.22
CA ILE A 76 0.05 -8.41 17.62
C ILE A 76 0.98 -8.43 16.41
N GLY A 77 2.11 -9.13 16.53
CA GLY A 77 3.08 -9.26 15.46
C GLY A 77 2.48 -9.86 14.19
N ASN A 78 1.79 -10.98 14.32
CA ASN A 78 1.12 -11.65 13.21
C ASN A 78 -0.01 -10.82 12.62
N SER A 79 -0.81 -10.17 13.45
CA SER A 79 -1.89 -9.28 12.98
C SER A 79 -1.34 -8.10 12.16
N MET A 80 -0.22 -7.51 12.60
CA MET A 80 0.45 -6.43 11.87
C MET A 80 0.97 -6.91 10.51
N VAL A 81 1.60 -8.07 10.46
CA VAL A 81 2.24 -8.59 9.25
C VAL A 81 1.23 -9.07 8.22
N LYS A 82 0.25 -9.89 8.64
CA LYS A 82 -0.69 -10.55 7.73
C LYS A 82 -1.73 -9.61 7.15
N GLU A 83 -2.21 -8.63 7.97
CA GLU A 83 -3.39 -7.85 7.60
C GLU A 83 -3.20 -6.34 7.78
N ILE A 84 -2.86 -5.89 8.98
CA ILE A 84 -2.99 -4.48 9.33
C ILE A 84 -2.02 -3.60 8.54
N ALA A 85 -0.74 -3.94 8.51
CA ALA A 85 0.23 -3.13 7.80
C ALA A 85 -0.01 -3.14 6.27
N PRO A 86 -0.16 -4.29 5.56
CA PRO A 86 -0.43 -4.27 4.13
C PRO A 86 -1.68 -3.49 3.75
N VAL A 87 -2.80 -3.71 4.44
CA VAL A 87 -4.08 -3.07 4.12
C VAL A 87 -4.06 -1.57 4.45
N MET A 88 -3.68 -1.20 5.68
CA MET A 88 -3.73 0.20 6.14
C MET A 88 -2.76 1.09 5.38
N ILE A 89 -1.54 0.60 5.10
CA ILE A 89 -0.57 1.38 4.33
C ILE A 89 -0.98 1.50 2.86
N SER A 90 -1.58 0.46 2.29
CA SER A 90 -2.15 0.56 0.93
C SER A 90 -3.29 1.57 0.85
N MET A 91 -4.19 1.60 1.84
CA MET A 91 -5.26 2.60 1.91
C MET A 91 -4.69 4.03 2.05
N LEU A 92 -3.68 4.21 2.90
CA LEU A 92 -2.99 5.48 3.06
C LEU A 92 -2.37 5.96 1.75
N LEU A 93 -1.66 5.06 1.03
CA LEU A 93 -1.03 5.40 -0.25
C LEU A 93 -2.06 5.60 -1.36
N ALA A 94 -3.18 4.89 -1.37
CA ALA A 94 -4.28 5.15 -2.30
C ALA A 94 -4.81 6.58 -2.14
N GLY A 95 -5.01 7.01 -0.89
CA GLY A 95 -5.46 8.38 -0.59
C GLY A 95 -4.44 9.46 -0.93
N ARG A 96 -3.15 9.20 -0.74
CA ARG A 96 -2.09 10.20 -0.92
C ARG A 96 -1.45 10.13 -2.31
N VAL A 97 -0.84 9.01 -2.63
CA VAL A 97 -0.08 8.82 -3.88
C VAL A 97 -1.03 8.59 -5.05
N GLY A 98 -2.05 7.74 -4.86
CA GLY A 98 -3.06 7.48 -5.88
C GLY A 98 -3.82 8.73 -6.29
N SER A 99 -4.20 9.57 -5.33
CA SER A 99 -4.85 10.86 -5.61
C SER A 99 -3.93 11.83 -6.36
N ALA A 100 -2.66 11.93 -5.98
CA ALA A 100 -1.67 12.78 -6.64
C ALA A 100 -1.45 12.31 -8.10
N MET A 101 -1.23 11.02 -8.32
CA MET A 101 -1.11 10.45 -9.68
C MET A 101 -2.33 10.76 -10.57
N ALA A 102 -3.55 10.61 -10.02
CA ALA A 102 -4.77 10.91 -10.76
C ALA A 102 -4.91 12.40 -11.05
N ALA A 103 -4.52 13.28 -10.12
CA ALA A 103 -4.54 14.72 -10.29
C ALA A 103 -3.56 15.18 -11.38
N GLU A 104 -2.31 14.72 -11.33
CA GLU A 104 -1.27 15.07 -12.30
C GLU A 104 -1.65 14.63 -13.71
N LEU A 105 -1.99 13.34 -13.90
CA LEU A 105 -2.39 12.82 -15.21
C LEU A 105 -3.68 13.47 -15.69
N GLY A 106 -4.62 13.75 -14.79
CA GLY A 106 -5.85 14.47 -15.10
C GLY A 106 -5.59 15.91 -15.54
N SER A 107 -4.65 16.59 -14.92
CA SER A 107 -4.19 17.93 -15.33
C SER A 107 -3.56 17.90 -16.72
N MET A 108 -2.61 16.99 -16.97
CA MET A 108 -1.98 16.79 -18.28
C MET A 108 -3.01 16.47 -19.37
N ARG A 109 -4.08 15.73 -19.01
CA ARG A 109 -5.17 15.43 -19.94
C ARG A 109 -6.00 16.68 -20.28
N VAL A 110 -6.36 17.48 -19.28
CA VAL A 110 -7.15 18.70 -19.45
C VAL A 110 -6.40 19.76 -20.24
N TYR A 111 -5.07 19.88 -20.03
CA TYR A 111 -4.24 20.83 -20.76
C TYR A 111 -3.70 20.28 -22.10
N GLN A 112 -4.21 19.14 -22.56
CA GLN A 112 -3.86 18.50 -23.85
C GLN A 112 -2.39 18.08 -23.98
N GLU A 113 -1.65 18.02 -22.89
CA GLU A 113 -0.24 17.57 -22.89
C GLU A 113 -0.12 16.10 -23.34
N ILE A 114 -1.11 15.26 -22.97
CA ILE A 114 -1.16 13.85 -23.40
C ILE A 114 -1.38 13.74 -24.90
N ASP A 115 -2.20 14.62 -25.50
CA ASP A 115 -2.44 14.63 -26.93
C ASP A 115 -1.21 15.17 -27.68
N ALA A 116 -0.48 16.13 -27.09
CA ALA A 116 0.81 16.58 -27.63
C ALA A 116 1.86 15.44 -27.65
N LEU A 117 1.93 14.59 -26.61
CA LEU A 117 2.80 13.41 -26.61
C LEU A 117 2.44 12.44 -27.75
N ARG A 118 1.16 12.21 -28.00
CA ARG A 118 0.68 11.35 -29.09
C ARG A 118 1.03 11.90 -30.46
N THR A 119 0.96 13.22 -30.67
CA THR A 119 1.37 13.85 -31.96
C THR A 119 2.87 13.70 -32.21
N MET A 120 3.68 13.65 -31.14
CA MET A 120 5.12 13.35 -31.21
C MET A 120 5.44 11.85 -31.33
N ASN A 121 4.42 11.00 -31.52
CA ASN A 121 4.56 9.54 -31.57
C ASN A 121 5.14 8.91 -30.29
N ILE A 122 4.93 9.58 -29.14
CA ILE A 122 5.33 9.08 -27.81
C ILE A 122 4.11 8.43 -27.16
N SER A 123 4.24 7.14 -26.77
CA SER A 123 3.18 6.44 -26.05
C SER A 123 3.02 6.99 -24.61
N PRO A 124 1.85 7.55 -24.25
CA PRO A 124 1.62 8.03 -22.89
C PRO A 124 1.75 6.94 -21.84
N VAL A 125 1.39 5.68 -22.17
CA VAL A 125 1.50 4.55 -21.26
C VAL A 125 2.96 4.29 -20.90
N HIS A 126 3.84 4.25 -21.89
CA HIS A 126 5.26 4.00 -21.66
C HIS A 126 5.95 5.17 -20.94
N PHE A 127 5.57 6.39 -21.24
CA PHE A 127 6.25 7.58 -20.72
C PHE A 127 5.75 8.05 -19.36
N LEU A 128 4.45 7.89 -19.07
CA LEU A 128 3.80 8.42 -17.86
C LEU A 128 3.37 7.31 -16.89
N VAL A 129 2.74 6.22 -17.39
CA VAL A 129 2.16 5.18 -16.53
C VAL A 129 3.23 4.24 -16.02
N LEU A 130 4.10 3.74 -16.90
CA LEU A 130 5.10 2.74 -16.56
C LEU A 130 6.03 3.16 -15.40
N PRO A 131 6.65 4.36 -15.38
CA PRO A 131 7.51 4.76 -14.27
C PRO A 131 6.75 4.89 -12.94
N ARG A 132 5.55 5.47 -12.97
CA ARG A 132 4.71 5.65 -11.76
C ARG A 132 4.26 4.33 -11.17
N LEU A 133 3.75 3.42 -12.03
CA LEU A 133 3.32 2.10 -11.60
C LEU A 133 4.50 1.29 -11.02
N SER A 134 5.63 1.30 -11.68
CA SER A 134 6.83 0.59 -11.21
C SER A 134 7.33 1.14 -9.87
N ALA A 135 7.32 2.47 -9.72
CA ALA A 135 7.73 3.12 -8.50
C ALA A 135 6.86 2.73 -7.30
N ILE A 136 5.52 2.76 -7.44
CA ILE A 136 4.62 2.39 -6.33
C ILE A 136 4.68 0.89 -6.01
N VAL A 137 4.85 0.02 -7.01
CA VAL A 137 4.99 -1.44 -6.83
C VAL A 137 6.24 -1.80 -6.03
N ILE A 138 7.30 -1.00 -6.12
CA ILE A 138 8.51 -1.18 -5.32
C ILE A 138 8.38 -0.45 -3.96
N ALA A 139 7.86 0.77 -3.96
CA ALA A 139 7.79 1.61 -2.77
C ALA A 139 6.84 1.06 -1.70
N LEU A 140 5.65 0.57 -2.09
CA LEU A 140 4.63 0.14 -1.13
C LEU A 140 5.08 -1.06 -0.29
N PRO A 141 5.64 -2.16 -0.85
CA PRO A 141 6.17 -3.25 -0.02
C PRO A 141 7.27 -2.80 0.96
N LEU A 142 8.16 -1.92 0.54
CA LEU A 142 9.21 -1.38 1.43
C LEU A 142 8.61 -0.54 2.56
N LEU A 143 7.61 0.29 2.26
CA LEU A 143 6.89 1.07 3.28
C LEU A 143 6.10 0.15 4.22
N VAL A 144 5.57 -0.97 3.74
CA VAL A 144 4.90 -1.98 4.59
C VAL A 144 5.90 -2.63 5.54
N VAL A 145 7.12 -2.94 5.11
CA VAL A 145 8.18 -3.44 6.03
C VAL A 145 8.47 -2.42 7.13
N VAL A 146 8.64 -1.15 6.77
CA VAL A 146 8.84 -0.07 7.77
C VAL A 146 7.65 0.05 8.70
N ALA A 147 6.43 -0.07 8.18
CA ALA A 147 5.20 -0.04 8.96
C ALA A 147 5.12 -1.17 9.98
N ILE A 148 5.48 -2.39 9.57
CA ILE A 148 5.54 -3.56 10.46
C ILE A 148 6.50 -3.29 11.62
N LEU A 149 7.71 -2.84 11.33
CA LEU A 149 8.72 -2.54 12.35
C LEU A 149 8.26 -1.44 13.32
N ALA A 150 7.70 -0.35 12.79
CA ALA A 150 7.17 0.73 13.59
C ALA A 150 5.99 0.28 14.47
N GLY A 151 5.09 -0.56 13.95
CA GLY A 151 3.96 -1.12 14.67
C GLY A 151 4.39 -2.09 15.79
N TRP A 152 5.37 -2.94 15.54
CA TRP A 152 5.95 -3.81 16.56
C TRP A 152 6.55 -3.00 17.71
N PHE A 153 7.30 -1.95 17.37
CA PHE A 153 7.88 -1.08 18.39
C PHE A 153 6.80 -0.35 19.19
N GLY A 154 5.77 0.19 18.54
CA GLY A 154 4.64 0.82 19.21
C GLY A 154 3.88 -0.13 20.12
N GLY A 155 3.64 -1.37 19.68
CA GLY A 155 3.03 -2.43 20.47
C GLY A 155 3.87 -2.79 21.70
N ALA A 156 5.19 -2.92 21.54
CA ALA A 156 6.12 -3.24 22.62
C ALA A 156 6.18 -2.14 23.70
N VAL A 157 6.24 -0.88 23.27
CA VAL A 157 6.24 0.27 24.20
C VAL A 157 4.97 0.27 25.06
N VAL A 158 3.83 0.07 24.46
CA VAL A 158 2.55 0.05 25.19
C VAL A 158 2.42 -1.18 26.07
N ALA A 159 2.84 -2.37 25.60
CA ALA A 159 2.83 -3.59 26.43
C ALA A 159 3.71 -3.45 27.67
N ALA A 160 4.87 -2.82 27.56
CA ALA A 160 5.80 -2.61 28.66
C ALA A 160 5.37 -1.50 29.64
N THR A 161 4.64 -0.48 29.16
CA THR A 161 4.21 0.65 30.00
C THR A 161 2.85 0.43 30.65
N ASN A 162 2.05 -0.52 30.18
CA ASN A 162 0.73 -0.80 30.71
C ASN A 162 0.79 -1.78 31.89
N PRO A 163 0.46 -1.34 33.14
CA PRO A 163 0.52 -2.21 34.32
C PRO A 163 -0.40 -3.43 34.26
N ARG A 164 -1.47 -3.37 33.46
CA ARG A 164 -2.42 -4.49 33.30
C ARG A 164 -1.89 -5.61 32.42
N VAL A 165 -0.88 -5.34 31.61
CA VAL A 165 -0.27 -6.31 30.70
C VAL A 165 0.89 -7.02 31.40
N GLY A 166 1.72 -6.28 32.14
CA GLY A 166 2.81 -6.83 32.93
C GLY A 166 3.91 -7.53 32.14
N LEU A 167 4.00 -7.27 30.83
CA LEU A 167 4.96 -7.90 29.93
C LEU A 167 6.16 -6.97 29.74
N SER A 168 7.37 -7.49 29.96
CA SER A 168 8.60 -6.75 29.69
C SER A 168 8.81 -6.53 28.19
N PHE A 169 9.59 -5.51 27.84
CA PHE A 169 9.95 -5.23 26.45
C PHE A 169 10.64 -6.44 25.80
N GLU A 170 11.56 -7.09 26.50
CA GLU A 170 12.23 -8.32 26.04
C GLU A 170 11.24 -9.48 25.86
N GLY A 171 10.31 -9.67 26.79
CA GLY A 171 9.27 -10.71 26.70
C GLY A 171 8.36 -10.53 25.49
N TYR A 172 8.04 -9.27 25.16
CA TYR A 172 7.25 -8.96 23.94
C TYR A 172 7.99 -9.39 22.67
N PHE A 173 9.25 -9.00 22.50
CA PHE A 173 10.03 -9.36 21.31
C PHE A 173 10.38 -10.85 21.27
N PHE A 174 10.57 -11.50 22.40
CA PHE A 174 10.75 -12.94 22.47
C PHE A 174 9.51 -13.67 21.94
N SER A 175 8.33 -13.33 22.45
CA SER A 175 7.05 -13.86 21.97
C SER A 175 6.82 -13.61 20.49
N LEU A 176 7.12 -12.40 20.02
CA LEU A 176 7.02 -12.02 18.61
C LEU A 176 7.90 -12.91 17.73
N ARG A 177 9.14 -13.15 18.14
CA ARG A 177 10.08 -13.99 17.39
C ARG A 177 9.65 -15.46 17.33
N GLU A 178 9.10 -15.99 18.42
CA GLU A 178 8.60 -17.37 18.45
C GLU A 178 7.34 -17.59 17.62
N GLY A 179 6.47 -16.56 17.55
CA GLY A 179 5.19 -16.67 16.85
C GLY A 179 5.21 -16.26 15.38
N LEU A 180 6.32 -15.70 14.87
CA LEU A 180 6.44 -15.27 13.48
C LEU A 180 7.01 -16.36 12.59
N VAL A 181 6.24 -16.72 11.57
CA VAL A 181 6.70 -17.60 10.49
C VAL A 181 7.15 -16.74 9.30
N THR A 182 8.23 -17.15 8.63
CA THR A 182 8.74 -16.43 7.43
C THR A 182 7.67 -16.30 6.34
N TRP A 183 6.78 -17.29 6.26
CA TRP A 183 5.67 -17.29 5.31
C TRP A 183 4.67 -16.15 5.57
N ASP A 184 4.44 -15.79 6.82
CA ASP A 184 3.54 -14.69 7.18
C ASP A 184 4.03 -13.35 6.62
N VAL A 185 5.34 -13.11 6.69
CA VAL A 185 5.96 -11.91 6.12
C VAL A 185 5.84 -11.91 4.59
N ALA A 186 6.07 -13.06 3.96
CA ALA A 186 5.90 -13.20 2.52
C ALA A 186 4.46 -12.92 2.08
N ASN A 187 3.47 -13.41 2.83
CA ASN A 187 2.05 -13.15 2.59
C ASN A 187 1.73 -11.65 2.61
N GLY A 188 2.18 -10.92 3.63
CA GLY A 188 1.99 -9.47 3.72
C GLY A 188 2.64 -8.71 2.56
N LEU A 189 3.84 -9.12 2.13
CA LEU A 189 4.52 -8.51 1.00
C LEU A 189 3.84 -8.82 -0.34
N ILE A 190 3.36 -10.04 -0.56
CA ILE A 190 2.59 -10.41 -1.76
C ILE A 190 1.33 -9.55 -1.86
N LYS A 191 0.57 -9.42 -0.77
CA LYS A 191 -0.61 -8.54 -0.71
C LYS A 191 -0.25 -7.11 -1.07
N SER A 192 0.84 -6.58 -0.52
CA SER A 192 1.26 -5.21 -0.77
C SER A 192 1.61 -4.95 -2.24
N VAL A 193 2.25 -5.89 -2.93
CA VAL A 193 2.55 -5.80 -4.38
C VAL A 193 1.27 -5.76 -5.20
N VAL A 194 0.29 -6.62 -4.87
CA VAL A 194 -1.01 -6.64 -5.56
C VAL A 194 -1.75 -5.33 -5.35
N PHE A 195 -1.80 -4.83 -4.11
CA PHE A 195 -2.47 -3.56 -3.80
C PHE A 195 -1.79 -2.37 -4.48
N ALA A 196 -0.44 -2.33 -4.50
CA ALA A 196 0.31 -1.31 -5.23
C ALA A 196 -0.04 -1.27 -6.71
N THR A 197 -0.14 -2.45 -7.33
CA THR A 197 -0.50 -2.59 -8.73
C THR A 197 -1.90 -2.04 -9.00
N VAL A 198 -2.86 -2.37 -8.14
CA VAL A 198 -4.24 -1.87 -8.25
C VAL A 198 -4.31 -0.35 -8.08
N ILE A 199 -3.66 0.20 -7.04
CA ILE A 199 -3.62 1.65 -6.80
C ILE A 199 -3.05 2.37 -8.01
N GLY A 200 -1.89 1.93 -8.51
CA GLY A 200 -1.23 2.55 -9.65
C GLY A 200 -2.08 2.50 -10.93
N LEU A 201 -2.67 1.35 -11.24
CA LEU A 201 -3.51 1.18 -12.44
C LEU A 201 -4.79 2.00 -12.37
N VAL A 202 -5.51 1.95 -11.26
CA VAL A 202 -6.76 2.68 -11.07
C VAL A 202 -6.50 4.19 -11.13
N SER A 203 -5.47 4.67 -10.44
CA SER A 203 -5.14 6.09 -10.41
C SER A 203 -4.70 6.61 -11.77
N CYS A 204 -3.86 5.87 -12.50
CA CYS A 204 -3.45 6.23 -13.85
C CYS A 204 -4.64 6.19 -14.82
N HIS A 205 -5.50 5.18 -14.73
CA HIS A 205 -6.69 5.09 -15.59
C HIS A 205 -7.63 6.27 -15.36
N GLN A 206 -7.95 6.61 -14.12
CA GLN A 206 -8.83 7.73 -13.80
C GLN A 206 -8.25 9.08 -14.25
N GLY A 207 -6.93 9.27 -14.08
CA GLY A 207 -6.26 10.46 -14.57
C GLY A 207 -6.31 10.59 -16.09
N LEU A 208 -5.96 9.53 -16.82
CA LEU A 208 -5.94 9.52 -18.29
C LEU A 208 -7.34 9.67 -18.92
N SER A 209 -8.38 9.24 -18.22
CA SER A 209 -9.78 9.33 -18.67
C SER A 209 -10.49 10.60 -18.20
N THR A 210 -9.78 11.56 -17.61
CA THR A 210 -10.35 12.82 -17.11
C THR A 210 -10.96 13.65 -18.24
N VAL A 211 -12.21 14.09 -18.05
CA VAL A 211 -12.95 14.99 -18.95
C VAL A 211 -13.66 16.07 -18.14
N GLY A 212 -13.89 17.24 -18.75
CA GLY A 212 -14.67 18.31 -18.12
C GLY A 212 -13.85 19.36 -17.36
N GLY A 213 -12.58 19.56 -17.73
CA GLY A 213 -11.74 20.64 -17.21
C GLY A 213 -11.37 20.47 -15.72
N PRO A 214 -11.10 21.56 -14.98
CA PRO A 214 -10.63 21.49 -13.58
C PRO A 214 -11.60 20.75 -12.64
N ARG A 215 -12.91 20.85 -12.87
CA ARG A 215 -13.92 20.08 -12.10
C ARG A 215 -13.83 18.58 -12.38
N GLY A 216 -13.42 18.20 -13.59
CA GLY A 216 -13.18 16.81 -13.98
C GLY A 216 -12.00 16.21 -13.21
N ILE A 217 -10.92 16.98 -13.00
CA ILE A 217 -9.75 16.53 -12.21
C ILE A 217 -10.19 16.14 -10.80
N GLY A 218 -10.95 17.01 -10.11
CA GLY A 218 -11.42 16.68 -8.75
C GLY A 218 -12.28 15.41 -8.70
N ARG A 219 -13.13 15.16 -9.71
CA ARG A 219 -13.92 13.93 -9.81
C ARG A 219 -13.03 12.70 -10.05
N ALA A 220 -12.07 12.80 -10.95
CA ALA A 220 -11.13 11.72 -11.26
C ALA A 220 -10.32 11.32 -10.01
N VAL A 221 -9.84 12.30 -9.25
CA VAL A 221 -9.12 12.08 -7.97
C VAL A 221 -9.99 11.34 -6.97
N THR A 222 -11.22 11.81 -6.75
CA THR A 222 -12.14 11.16 -5.80
C THR A 222 -12.48 9.74 -6.24
N GLN A 223 -12.74 9.52 -7.53
CA GLN A 223 -13.02 8.19 -8.08
C GLN A 223 -11.79 7.26 -7.97
N ALA A 224 -10.60 7.77 -8.23
CA ALA A 224 -9.37 6.99 -8.09
C ALA A 224 -9.21 6.46 -6.66
N VAL A 225 -9.41 7.30 -5.66
CA VAL A 225 -9.32 6.90 -4.25
C VAL A 225 -10.41 5.90 -3.89
N VAL A 226 -11.69 6.22 -4.17
CA VAL A 226 -12.82 5.36 -3.79
C VAL A 226 -12.73 3.98 -4.44
N VAL A 227 -12.41 3.93 -5.74
CA VAL A 227 -12.28 2.65 -6.46
C VAL A 227 -11.08 1.86 -5.94
N SER A 228 -9.94 2.52 -5.69
CA SER A 228 -8.75 1.85 -5.12
C SER A 228 -9.04 1.26 -3.75
N LEU A 229 -9.65 2.03 -2.83
CA LEU A 229 -10.03 1.55 -1.49
C LEU A 229 -10.99 0.35 -1.57
N SER A 230 -12.00 0.43 -2.44
CA SER A 230 -12.97 -0.66 -2.62
C SER A 230 -12.29 -1.92 -3.16
N MET A 231 -11.39 -1.78 -4.14
CA MET A 231 -10.65 -2.91 -4.71
C MET A 231 -9.67 -3.53 -3.73
N ILE A 232 -8.98 -2.71 -2.90
CA ILE A 232 -8.09 -3.22 -1.85
C ILE A 232 -8.88 -4.13 -0.89
N LEU A 233 -10.03 -3.68 -0.38
CA LEU A 233 -10.84 -4.48 0.55
C LEU A 233 -11.37 -5.77 -0.07
N ILE A 234 -11.85 -5.71 -1.31
CA ILE A 234 -12.35 -6.90 -2.03
C ILE A 234 -11.20 -7.89 -2.25
N LEU A 235 -10.08 -7.41 -2.78
CA LEU A 235 -8.93 -8.26 -3.07
C LEU A 235 -8.28 -8.81 -1.82
N ASP A 236 -8.26 -8.05 -0.72
CA ASP A 236 -7.74 -8.53 0.56
C ASP A 236 -8.46 -9.79 1.02
N TYR A 237 -9.80 -9.78 0.99
CA TYR A 237 -10.58 -10.97 1.33
C TYR A 237 -10.22 -12.20 0.48
N PHE A 238 -10.12 -12.02 -0.85
CA PHE A 238 -9.79 -13.13 -1.74
C PHE A 238 -8.35 -13.60 -1.60
N LEU A 239 -7.41 -12.66 -1.44
CA LEU A 239 -5.99 -12.98 -1.21
C LEU A 239 -5.79 -13.69 0.12
N THR A 240 -6.39 -13.22 1.20
CA THR A 240 -6.33 -13.89 2.50
C THR A 240 -6.85 -15.31 2.39
N ARG A 241 -8.04 -15.49 1.81
CA ARG A 241 -8.61 -16.82 1.63
C ARG A 241 -7.76 -17.76 0.77
N PHE A 242 -7.13 -17.20 -0.28
CA PHE A 242 -6.24 -17.98 -1.15
C PHE A 242 -4.93 -18.35 -0.44
N LEU A 243 -4.31 -17.39 0.25
CA LEU A 243 -3.02 -17.59 0.93
C LEU A 243 -3.14 -18.50 2.15
N MET A 244 -4.30 -18.52 2.84
CA MET A 244 -4.57 -19.47 3.94
C MET A 244 -4.58 -20.95 3.49
N ASN A 245 -4.69 -21.25 2.21
CA ASN A 245 -4.59 -22.64 1.73
C ASN A 245 -3.13 -23.12 1.66
N PHE A 246 -2.16 -22.23 1.83
CA PHE A 246 -0.72 -22.53 1.81
C PHE A 246 -0.06 -22.38 3.19
N ASP A 247 -0.82 -21.96 4.21
CA ASP A 247 -0.44 -22.00 5.64
C ASP A 247 -0.73 -23.41 6.18
#